data_343fabbc7c72d49f3e8eb796464e6d83
#
_entry.id   343fabbc7c72d49f3e8eb796464e6d83
#
_cell.length_a   1.000
_cell.length_b   1.000
_cell.length_c   1.000
_cell.angle_alpha   90.00
_cell.angle_beta   90.00
_cell.angle_gamma   90.00
#
_symmetry.space_group_name_H-M   'P 1'
#
loop_
_entity.id
_entity.type
_entity.pdbx_description
1 polymer ?
#
loop_
_entity_poly.entity_id
_entity_poly.type
_entity_poly.pdbx_seq_one_letter_code
_entity_poly.pdbx_strand_id
1 'polypeptide(L)'
;MMTRRSFLHHATMASAGATLPFQQQRTYKMGLQLFTIRAAMSKDVPGTLKRIAGLGYEEVETYGFDSQGIGYYGMPAQAFAQLLRENNLTTPSGHYDLNRFVTTSEDDLKRYMDRCIEGAKALGQAYVTWPFLDPESRTLEGFKTVARRLNLIGQQAKAAGLLVAYHNHDFEFVDHNGQIGYDVVIKQTDPALVKLQMDLYWIARASPVSAGEWFKRQPGRFVMWHVKDMHKTSRDYTELGNGSVDFSQIFPHARLAGLQHYFVEQGGNFTHDPFRSIADGAEYMKRTPIRR
;
A
#
# COMPACT_ATOMS: atom_id res chain seq x y z
N MET A 1 1.39 68.82 58.85
CA MET A 1 0.57 67.55 58.90
C MET A 1 0.38 67.03 57.50
N MET A 2 0.99 65.93 57.17
CA MET A 2 1.02 65.37 55.86
C MET A 2 -0.12 64.38 55.68
N THR A 3 -0.92 64.56 54.65
CA THR A 3 -1.93 63.56 54.20
C THR A 3 -1.40 62.76 53.05
N ARG A 4 -1.36 61.41 53.23
CA ARG A 4 -0.92 60.47 52.24
C ARG A 4 -2.06 60.20 51.26
N ARG A 5 -1.88 60.50 49.97
CA ARG A 5 -2.74 60.04 48.87
C ARG A 5 -2.24 58.70 48.37
N SER A 6 -3.09 57.68 48.52
CA SER A 6 -2.90 56.36 47.95
C SER A 6 -3.18 56.38 46.46
N PHE A 7 -2.21 55.99 45.64
CA PHE A 7 -2.34 55.79 44.19
C PHE A 7 -2.67 54.31 43.92
N LEU A 8 -3.91 54.05 43.57
CA LEU A 8 -4.33 52.72 43.09
C LEU A 8 -3.94 52.61 41.64
N HIS A 9 -2.95 51.72 41.32
CA HIS A 9 -2.66 51.32 39.99
C HIS A 9 -3.54 50.11 39.63
N HIS A 10 -4.44 50.31 38.70
CA HIS A 10 -5.16 49.20 38.03
C HIS A 10 -4.24 48.60 36.99
N ALA A 11 -3.69 47.41 37.28
CA ALA A 11 -3.01 46.60 36.31
C ALA A 11 -4.06 45.82 35.51
N THR A 12 -4.39 46.27 34.32
CA THR A 12 -5.16 45.50 33.34
C THR A 12 -4.28 44.36 32.79
N MET A 13 -4.52 43.15 33.26
CA MET A 13 -3.94 41.96 32.65
C MET A 13 -4.62 41.74 31.28
N ALA A 14 -3.92 42.10 30.21
CA ALA A 14 -4.27 41.65 28.86
C ALA A 14 -3.88 40.17 28.75
N SER A 15 -4.85 39.29 28.84
CA SER A 15 -4.67 37.86 28.49
C SER A 15 -4.43 37.76 26.97
N ALA A 16 -3.17 37.72 26.56
CA ALA A 16 -2.82 37.30 25.20
C ALA A 16 -3.17 35.84 25.06
N GLY A 17 -4.33 35.54 24.50
CA GLY A 17 -4.69 34.20 24.07
C GLY A 17 -3.73 33.77 22.99
N ALA A 18 -2.72 32.98 23.36
CA ALA A 18 -1.87 32.31 22.38
C ALA A 18 -2.72 31.29 21.62
N THR A 19 -3.20 31.69 20.47
CA THR A 19 -3.75 30.71 19.47
C THR A 19 -2.59 29.83 19.03
N LEU A 20 -2.51 28.63 19.62
CA LEU A 20 -1.61 27.62 19.11
C LEU A 20 -1.90 27.44 17.60
N PRO A 21 -0.88 27.45 16.74
CA PRO A 21 -1.09 27.23 15.31
C PRO A 21 -1.76 25.87 15.15
N PHE A 22 -2.87 25.83 14.45
CA PHE A 22 -3.55 24.59 14.07
C PHE A 22 -2.56 23.77 13.25
N GLN A 23 -1.94 22.77 13.88
CA GLN A 23 -0.95 21.93 13.25
C GLN A 23 -1.70 21.13 12.18
N GLN A 24 -1.59 21.56 10.92
CA GLN A 24 -2.22 20.88 9.79
C GLN A 24 -1.72 19.43 9.78
N GLN A 25 -2.61 18.52 10.11
CA GLN A 25 -2.31 17.10 10.16
C GLN A 25 -1.85 16.65 8.78
N ARG A 26 -0.60 16.18 8.66
CA ARG A 26 -0.05 15.70 7.40
C ARG A 26 -0.85 14.48 6.93
N THR A 27 -1.20 14.45 5.67
CA THR A 27 -1.82 13.30 5.00
C THR A 27 -0.75 12.39 4.38
N TYR A 28 -1.13 11.17 4.08
CA TYR A 28 -0.32 10.31 3.23
C TYR A 28 -0.48 10.75 1.77
N LYS A 29 0.56 10.54 0.95
CA LYS A 29 0.47 10.74 -0.48
C LYS A 29 -0.56 9.81 -1.10
N MET A 30 -1.33 10.29 -2.04
CA MET A 30 -2.32 9.47 -2.74
C MET A 30 -1.62 8.61 -3.79
N GLY A 31 -1.72 7.29 -3.64
CA GLY A 31 -1.13 6.30 -4.53
C GLY A 31 -2.17 5.59 -5.40
N LEU A 32 -1.73 5.09 -6.55
CA LEU A 32 -2.51 4.26 -7.47
C LEU A 32 -1.75 2.99 -7.80
N GLN A 33 -2.41 1.81 -7.66
CA GLN A 33 -1.89 0.57 -8.25
C GLN A 33 -2.16 0.58 -9.76
N LEU A 34 -1.09 0.54 -10.56
CA LEU A 34 -1.15 0.67 -12.02
C LEU A 34 -1.90 -0.48 -12.71
N PHE A 35 -2.10 -1.61 -12.03
CA PHE A 35 -2.90 -2.71 -12.56
C PHE A 35 -4.35 -2.32 -12.84
N THR A 36 -4.88 -1.33 -12.13
CA THR A 36 -6.23 -0.76 -12.37
C THR A 36 -6.39 -0.30 -13.82
N ILE A 37 -5.36 0.31 -14.37
CA ILE A 37 -5.37 0.92 -15.71
C ILE A 37 -4.43 0.20 -16.68
N ARG A 38 -4.20 -1.12 -16.46
CA ARG A 38 -3.27 -1.96 -17.23
C ARG A 38 -3.46 -1.88 -18.75
N ALA A 39 -4.71 -1.77 -19.20
CA ALA A 39 -5.01 -1.65 -20.63
C ALA A 39 -4.56 -0.31 -21.25
N ALA A 40 -4.51 0.76 -20.46
CA ALA A 40 -3.97 2.04 -20.89
C ALA A 40 -2.44 2.03 -20.83
N MET A 41 -1.87 1.47 -19.74
CA MET A 41 -0.42 1.28 -19.59
C MET A 41 0.19 0.47 -20.73
N SER A 42 -0.50 -0.54 -21.26
CA SER A 42 -0.01 -1.34 -22.37
C SER A 42 -0.02 -0.59 -23.72
N LYS A 43 -0.77 0.50 -23.85
CA LYS A 43 -0.92 1.27 -25.11
C LYS A 43 -0.08 2.54 -25.14
N ASP A 44 -0.08 3.30 -24.04
CA ASP A 44 0.58 4.60 -23.95
C ASP A 44 1.00 4.85 -22.48
N VAL A 45 2.23 4.51 -22.15
CA VAL A 45 2.78 4.71 -20.79
C VAL A 45 2.92 6.21 -20.47
N PRO A 46 3.56 7.05 -21.31
CA PRO A 46 3.74 8.47 -21.00
C PRO A 46 2.42 9.23 -20.82
N GLY A 47 1.48 9.08 -21.74
CA GLY A 47 0.18 9.73 -21.67
C GLY A 47 -0.65 9.26 -20.48
N THR A 48 -0.55 7.97 -20.13
CA THR A 48 -1.23 7.40 -18.96
C THR A 48 -0.69 7.98 -17.66
N LEU A 49 0.64 8.04 -17.47
CA LEU A 49 1.25 8.63 -16.28
C LEU A 49 0.92 10.11 -16.10
N LYS A 50 0.97 10.87 -17.21
CA LYS A 50 0.55 12.29 -17.21
C LYS A 50 -0.90 12.46 -16.77
N ARG A 51 -1.80 11.58 -17.23
CA ARG A 51 -3.21 11.60 -16.85
C ARG A 51 -3.43 11.25 -15.37
N ILE A 52 -2.70 10.25 -14.85
CA ILE A 52 -2.71 9.88 -13.42
C ILE A 52 -2.28 11.08 -12.55
N ALA A 53 -1.15 11.70 -12.87
CA ALA A 53 -0.65 12.88 -12.15
C ALA A 53 -1.66 14.05 -12.20
N GLY A 54 -2.31 14.27 -13.36
CA GLY A 54 -3.35 15.27 -13.52
C GLY A 54 -4.60 15.05 -12.64
N LEU A 55 -4.88 13.82 -12.20
CA LEU A 55 -5.94 13.51 -11.26
C LEU A 55 -5.52 13.76 -9.79
N GLY A 56 -4.25 14.05 -9.54
CA GLY A 56 -3.72 14.36 -8.22
C GLY A 56 -3.09 13.16 -7.49
N TYR A 57 -2.86 12.04 -8.17
CA TYR A 57 -2.03 10.98 -7.62
C TYR A 57 -0.57 11.42 -7.55
N GLU A 58 0.11 11.08 -6.47
CA GLU A 58 1.51 11.43 -6.19
C GLU A 58 2.42 10.21 -6.15
N GLU A 59 1.84 9.02 -5.92
CA GLU A 59 2.54 7.74 -5.92
C GLU A 59 1.86 6.74 -6.85
N VAL A 60 2.65 5.82 -7.38
CA VAL A 60 2.13 4.66 -8.11
C VAL A 60 2.78 3.38 -7.57
N GLU A 61 2.07 2.28 -7.65
CA GLU A 61 2.65 0.96 -7.44
C GLU A 61 2.73 0.23 -8.78
N THR A 62 3.91 -0.31 -9.08
CA THR A 62 4.17 -1.00 -10.35
C THR A 62 3.74 -2.46 -10.31
N TYR A 63 3.54 -3.04 -11.50
CA TYR A 63 3.41 -4.47 -11.74
C TYR A 63 4.13 -4.82 -13.05
N GLY A 64 4.24 -6.11 -13.38
CA GLY A 64 4.75 -6.52 -14.69
C GLY A 64 6.23 -6.22 -14.91
N PHE A 65 7.04 -6.43 -13.88
CA PHE A 65 8.49 -6.32 -13.96
C PHE A 65 9.08 -7.34 -14.95
N ASP A 66 9.84 -6.86 -15.93
CA ASP A 66 10.65 -7.69 -16.82
C ASP A 66 12.04 -7.94 -16.21
N SER A 67 12.26 -9.14 -15.70
CA SER A 67 13.53 -9.53 -15.10
C SER A 67 14.65 -9.76 -16.12
N GLN A 68 14.36 -9.96 -17.39
CA GLN A 68 15.39 -10.14 -18.43
C GLN A 68 16.01 -8.81 -18.82
N GLY A 69 15.16 -7.83 -19.14
CA GLY A 69 15.59 -6.50 -19.55
C GLY A 69 15.82 -5.51 -18.40
N ILE A 70 15.52 -5.87 -17.15
CA ILE A 70 15.41 -4.92 -16.03
C ILE A 70 14.55 -3.73 -16.43
N GLY A 71 13.28 -4.02 -16.67
CA GLY A 71 12.37 -3.06 -17.27
C GLY A 71 10.96 -3.12 -16.74
N TYR A 72 10.17 -2.13 -17.12
CA TYR A 72 8.75 -2.01 -16.82
C TYR A 72 8.02 -1.50 -18.06
N TYR A 73 6.92 -2.14 -18.40
CA TYR A 73 6.03 -1.72 -19.50
C TYR A 73 6.75 -1.54 -20.85
N GLY A 74 7.72 -2.43 -21.14
CA GLY A 74 8.46 -2.44 -22.42
C GLY A 74 9.61 -1.42 -22.52
N MET A 75 9.99 -0.77 -21.41
CA MET A 75 11.12 0.16 -21.39
C MET A 75 12.11 -0.18 -20.26
N PRO A 76 13.41 0.21 -20.39
CA PRO A 76 14.37 0.08 -19.31
C PRO A 76 13.91 0.79 -18.03
N ALA A 77 14.25 0.23 -16.86
CA ALA A 77 13.82 0.78 -15.56
C ALA A 77 14.22 2.25 -15.37
N GLN A 78 15.41 2.66 -15.82
CA GLN A 78 15.85 4.05 -15.73
C GLN A 78 14.99 5.01 -16.57
N ALA A 79 14.57 4.57 -17.79
CA ALA A 79 13.68 5.37 -18.63
C ALA A 79 12.30 5.53 -17.98
N PHE A 80 11.76 4.45 -17.39
CA PHE A 80 10.50 4.53 -16.65
C PHE A 80 10.63 5.41 -15.40
N ALA A 81 11.74 5.32 -14.65
CA ALA A 81 12.03 6.20 -13.52
C ALA A 81 12.09 7.69 -13.93
N GLN A 82 12.62 7.99 -15.11
CA GLN A 82 12.62 9.35 -15.64
C GLN A 82 11.21 9.85 -15.94
N LEU A 83 10.37 9.04 -16.59
CA LEU A 83 8.97 9.39 -16.85
C LEU A 83 8.18 9.65 -15.57
N LEU A 84 8.42 8.86 -14.51
CA LEU A 84 7.81 9.11 -13.20
C LEU A 84 8.21 10.50 -12.67
N ARG A 85 9.50 10.82 -12.67
CA ARG A 85 10.00 12.15 -12.22
C ARG A 85 9.42 13.31 -13.05
N GLU A 86 9.35 13.19 -14.37
CA GLU A 86 8.78 14.19 -15.28
C GLU A 86 7.30 14.47 -14.98
N ASN A 87 6.60 13.50 -14.39
CA ASN A 87 5.21 13.63 -13.97
C ASN A 87 5.05 13.89 -12.45
N ASN A 88 6.14 14.16 -11.71
CA ASN A 88 6.15 14.33 -10.25
C ASN A 88 5.56 13.11 -9.49
N LEU A 89 5.68 11.92 -10.06
CA LEU A 89 5.27 10.66 -9.45
C LEU A 89 6.45 9.96 -8.78
N THR A 90 6.18 9.30 -7.66
CA THR A 90 7.11 8.36 -7.01
C THR A 90 6.52 6.95 -6.99
N THR A 91 7.37 5.94 -6.83
CA THR A 91 6.92 4.55 -6.71
C THR A 91 7.63 3.88 -5.54
N PRO A 92 7.02 3.80 -4.35
CA PRO A 92 7.65 3.18 -3.19
C PRO A 92 7.63 1.66 -3.22
N SER A 93 6.75 1.04 -4.02
CA SER A 93 6.53 -0.40 -4.10
C SER A 93 6.23 -0.87 -5.51
N GLY A 94 6.49 -2.15 -5.76
CA GLY A 94 6.06 -2.84 -6.96
C GLY A 94 5.66 -4.28 -6.65
N HIS A 95 4.68 -4.80 -7.41
CA HIS A 95 4.29 -6.19 -7.43
C HIS A 95 5.20 -6.98 -8.37
N TYR A 96 5.87 -8.00 -7.82
CA TYR A 96 6.83 -8.84 -8.52
C TYR A 96 6.32 -10.28 -8.62
N ASP A 97 6.55 -10.94 -9.77
CA ASP A 97 6.08 -12.29 -10.04
C ASP A 97 6.91 -13.35 -9.28
N LEU A 98 6.72 -13.40 -7.96
CA LEU A 98 7.40 -14.32 -7.06
C LEU A 98 6.69 -15.69 -6.90
N ASN A 99 5.40 -15.78 -7.28
CA ASN A 99 4.59 -17.00 -7.12
C ASN A 99 5.18 -18.21 -7.84
N ARG A 100 5.73 -18.05 -9.02
CA ARG A 100 6.41 -19.13 -9.78
C ARG A 100 7.64 -19.71 -9.07
N PHE A 101 8.13 -19.04 -8.04
CA PHE A 101 9.28 -19.51 -7.26
C PHE A 101 8.89 -20.21 -5.96
N VAL A 102 7.62 -20.52 -5.72
CA VAL A 102 7.18 -21.30 -4.55
C VAL A 102 7.76 -22.72 -4.60
N THR A 103 7.85 -23.33 -5.76
CA THR A 103 8.28 -24.73 -5.95
C THR A 103 9.67 -24.89 -6.56
N THR A 104 10.33 -23.82 -7.01
CA THR A 104 11.67 -23.86 -7.62
C THR A 104 12.77 -23.98 -6.55
N SER A 105 14.03 -24.06 -6.97
CA SER A 105 15.17 -24.02 -6.06
C SER A 105 15.29 -22.66 -5.34
N GLU A 106 15.92 -22.63 -4.16
CA GLU A 106 16.21 -21.37 -3.48
C GLU A 106 17.19 -20.50 -4.26
N ASP A 107 18.09 -21.10 -5.02
CA ASP A 107 19.05 -20.36 -5.84
C ASP A 107 18.35 -19.68 -7.03
N ASP A 108 17.34 -20.30 -7.62
CA ASP A 108 16.52 -19.66 -8.67
C ASP A 108 15.77 -18.45 -8.11
N LEU A 109 15.17 -18.61 -6.94
CA LEU A 109 14.50 -17.51 -6.25
C LEU A 109 15.47 -16.36 -5.93
N LYS A 110 16.66 -16.66 -5.40
CA LYS A 110 17.68 -15.65 -5.09
C LYS A 110 18.13 -14.91 -6.34
N ARG A 111 18.40 -15.62 -7.44
CA ARG A 111 18.77 -14.98 -8.73
C ARG A 111 17.66 -14.05 -9.23
N TYR A 112 16.41 -14.49 -9.13
CA TYR A 112 15.29 -13.61 -9.50
C TYR A 112 15.18 -12.41 -8.57
N MET A 113 15.38 -12.60 -7.27
CA MET A 113 15.37 -11.51 -6.29
C MET A 113 16.49 -10.48 -6.53
N ASP A 114 17.69 -10.90 -6.98
CA ASP A 114 18.74 -9.98 -7.39
C ASP A 114 18.27 -9.06 -8.52
N ARG A 115 17.56 -9.62 -9.51
CA ARG A 115 16.98 -8.82 -10.61
C ARG A 115 15.87 -7.87 -10.10
N CYS A 116 15.01 -8.35 -9.20
CA CYS A 116 13.99 -7.51 -8.55
C CYS A 116 14.62 -6.34 -7.79
N ILE A 117 15.70 -6.59 -7.04
CA ILE A 117 16.45 -5.56 -6.31
C ILE A 117 17.03 -4.51 -7.27
N GLU A 118 17.63 -4.95 -8.39
CA GLU A 118 18.16 -4.05 -9.41
C GLU A 118 17.06 -3.14 -9.98
N GLY A 119 15.93 -3.73 -10.39
CA GLY A 119 14.78 -2.99 -10.91
C GLY A 119 14.16 -2.03 -9.88
N ALA A 120 13.98 -2.50 -8.64
CA ALA A 120 13.45 -1.70 -7.55
C ALA A 120 14.34 -0.48 -7.23
N LYS A 121 15.66 -0.68 -7.17
CA LYS A 121 16.63 0.39 -6.94
C LYS A 121 16.63 1.41 -8.07
N ALA A 122 16.54 0.98 -9.32
CA ALA A 122 16.47 1.88 -10.46
C ALA A 122 15.25 2.82 -10.41
N LEU A 123 14.15 2.36 -9.80
CA LEU A 123 12.94 3.16 -9.58
C LEU A 123 12.93 3.93 -8.24
N GLY A 124 13.86 3.67 -7.34
CA GLY A 124 13.84 4.22 -5.98
C GLY A 124 12.76 3.60 -5.09
N GLN A 125 12.34 2.36 -5.35
CA GLN A 125 11.39 1.64 -4.52
C GLN A 125 12.04 1.24 -3.18
N ALA A 126 11.21 1.17 -2.14
CA ALA A 126 11.57 0.67 -0.82
C ALA A 126 11.13 -0.79 -0.61
N TYR A 127 10.13 -1.24 -1.37
CA TYR A 127 9.48 -2.53 -1.18
C TYR A 127 9.43 -3.36 -2.47
N VAL A 128 9.83 -4.63 -2.35
CA VAL A 128 9.54 -5.70 -3.31
C VAL A 128 8.36 -6.48 -2.75
N THR A 129 7.18 -6.35 -3.39
CA THR A 129 5.95 -6.94 -2.87
C THR A 129 5.60 -8.24 -3.61
N TRP A 130 5.34 -9.30 -2.85
CA TRP A 130 4.82 -10.57 -3.35
C TRP A 130 3.28 -10.50 -3.39
N PRO A 131 2.67 -10.42 -4.59
CA PRO A 131 1.24 -10.07 -4.68
C PRO A 131 0.28 -11.25 -4.76
N PHE A 132 0.74 -12.46 -5.10
CA PHE A 132 -0.18 -13.52 -5.52
C PHE A 132 0.42 -14.92 -5.37
N LEU A 133 -0.45 -15.92 -5.18
CA LEU A 133 -0.10 -17.34 -5.22
C LEU A 133 -0.96 -18.09 -6.22
N ASP A 134 -0.34 -18.98 -7.00
CA ASP A 134 -1.05 -19.89 -7.88
C ASP A 134 -1.90 -20.89 -7.05
N PRO A 135 -3.04 -21.36 -7.59
CA PRO A 135 -3.99 -22.20 -6.87
C PRO A 135 -3.38 -23.44 -6.21
N GLU A 136 -2.42 -24.09 -6.87
CA GLU A 136 -1.72 -25.27 -6.37
C GLU A 136 -0.86 -25.01 -5.12
N SER A 137 -0.48 -23.75 -4.89
CA SER A 137 0.29 -23.32 -3.73
C SER A 137 -0.58 -22.86 -2.54
N ARG A 138 -1.91 -22.78 -2.70
CA ARG A 138 -2.85 -22.29 -1.67
C ARG A 138 -3.21 -23.38 -0.66
N THR A 139 -2.21 -24.00 -0.08
CA THR A 139 -2.32 -25.02 0.96
C THR A 139 -1.52 -24.58 2.21
N LEU A 140 -1.77 -25.18 3.37
CA LEU A 140 -0.98 -24.85 4.57
C LEU A 140 0.53 -25.05 4.34
N GLU A 141 0.93 -26.10 3.66
CA GLU A 141 2.35 -26.34 3.33
C GLU A 141 2.88 -25.32 2.32
N GLY A 142 2.05 -24.91 1.35
CA GLY A 142 2.37 -23.81 0.45
C GLY A 142 2.60 -22.50 1.21
N PHE A 143 1.71 -22.13 2.14
CA PHE A 143 1.89 -20.92 2.96
C PHE A 143 3.12 -21.00 3.88
N LYS A 144 3.45 -22.16 4.45
CA LYS A 144 4.71 -22.34 5.19
C LYS A 144 5.92 -22.17 4.29
N THR A 145 5.85 -22.69 3.07
CA THR A 145 6.91 -22.53 2.07
C THR A 145 7.08 -21.06 1.68
N VAL A 146 5.98 -20.35 1.41
CA VAL A 146 5.98 -18.91 1.14
C VAL A 146 6.62 -18.14 2.30
N ALA A 147 6.26 -18.43 3.54
CA ALA A 147 6.83 -17.76 4.72
C ALA A 147 8.35 -17.97 4.83
N ARG A 148 8.84 -19.19 4.61
CA ARG A 148 10.30 -19.46 4.57
C ARG A 148 10.99 -18.66 3.46
N ARG A 149 10.41 -18.64 2.25
CA ARG A 149 10.96 -17.92 1.10
C ARG A 149 10.93 -16.41 1.29
N LEU A 150 9.86 -15.87 1.88
CA LEU A 150 9.78 -14.45 2.25
C LEU A 150 10.91 -14.05 3.23
N ASN A 151 11.20 -14.88 4.23
CA ASN A 151 12.32 -14.63 5.13
C ASN A 151 13.68 -14.67 4.40
N LEU A 152 13.86 -15.64 3.49
CA LEU A 152 15.08 -15.78 2.70
C LEU A 152 15.33 -14.54 1.84
N ILE A 153 14.36 -14.16 1.01
CA ILE A 153 14.51 -12.97 0.14
C ILE A 153 14.46 -11.66 0.94
N GLY A 154 13.81 -11.67 2.11
CA GLY A 154 13.80 -10.54 3.05
C GLY A 154 15.21 -10.22 3.58
N GLN A 155 16.02 -11.22 3.88
CA GLN A 155 17.43 -11.04 4.24
C GLN A 155 18.23 -10.42 3.09
N GLN A 156 18.03 -10.91 1.86
CA GLN A 156 18.69 -10.42 0.65
C GLN A 156 18.27 -8.96 0.35
N ALA A 157 16.96 -8.65 0.42
CA ALA A 157 16.44 -7.30 0.25
C ALA A 157 17.02 -6.33 1.27
N LYS A 158 17.05 -6.72 2.55
CA LYS A 158 17.57 -5.90 3.65
C LYS A 158 19.05 -5.58 3.46
N ALA A 159 19.86 -6.55 3.02
CA ALA A 159 21.28 -6.33 2.69
C ALA A 159 21.45 -5.30 1.55
N ALA A 160 20.45 -5.18 0.68
CA ALA A 160 20.43 -4.21 -0.41
C ALA A 160 19.77 -2.86 -0.03
N GLY A 161 19.30 -2.70 1.22
CA GLY A 161 18.60 -1.50 1.69
C GLY A 161 17.12 -1.44 1.34
N LEU A 162 16.50 -2.58 1.00
CA LEU A 162 15.09 -2.72 0.67
C LEU A 162 14.37 -3.61 1.70
N LEU A 163 13.06 -3.67 1.62
CA LEU A 163 12.23 -4.61 2.37
C LEU A 163 11.37 -5.45 1.42
N VAL A 164 10.93 -6.60 1.90
CA VAL A 164 9.92 -7.41 1.23
C VAL A 164 8.58 -7.16 1.88
N ALA A 165 7.51 -7.17 1.08
CA ALA A 165 6.14 -7.16 1.57
C ALA A 165 5.33 -8.33 1.00
N TYR A 166 4.32 -8.77 1.73
CA TYR A 166 3.33 -9.74 1.28
C TYR A 166 1.97 -9.06 1.17
N HIS A 167 1.30 -9.24 0.03
CA HIS A 167 -0.04 -8.72 -0.25
C HIS A 167 -1.06 -9.86 -0.19
N ASN A 168 -2.15 -9.66 0.53
CA ASN A 168 -3.19 -10.67 0.71
C ASN A 168 -4.33 -10.56 -0.32
N HIS A 169 -4.94 -11.71 -0.58
CA HIS A 169 -6.23 -11.87 -1.26
C HIS A 169 -7.26 -12.53 -0.35
N ASP A 170 -8.19 -13.30 -0.92
CA ASP A 170 -9.19 -14.08 -0.18
C ASP A 170 -8.70 -15.48 0.19
N PHE A 171 -7.86 -16.07 -0.63
CA PHE A 171 -7.45 -17.47 -0.48
C PHE A 171 -6.59 -17.72 0.77
N GLU A 172 -5.97 -16.71 1.35
CA GLU A 172 -5.27 -16.83 2.62
C GLU A 172 -6.21 -17.05 3.80
N PHE A 173 -7.50 -16.73 3.65
CA PHE A 173 -8.53 -16.84 4.69
C PHE A 173 -9.36 -18.12 4.59
N VAL A 174 -9.07 -18.99 3.60
CA VAL A 174 -9.69 -20.31 3.53
C VAL A 174 -9.31 -21.12 4.77
N ASP A 175 -10.32 -21.73 5.41
CA ASP A 175 -10.12 -22.58 6.57
C ASP A 175 -9.54 -23.95 6.17
N HIS A 176 -8.38 -24.25 6.71
CA HIS A 176 -7.69 -25.54 6.59
C HIS A 176 -7.71 -26.26 7.95
N ASN A 177 -8.86 -26.78 8.35
CA ASN A 177 -9.07 -27.48 9.64
C ASN A 177 -8.71 -26.62 10.87
N GLY A 178 -9.25 -25.42 10.93
CA GLY A 178 -9.04 -24.45 12.02
C GLY A 178 -7.80 -23.58 11.88
N GLN A 179 -7.10 -23.64 10.76
CA GLN A 179 -5.95 -22.78 10.45
C GLN A 179 -6.18 -22.04 9.13
N ILE A 180 -5.75 -20.80 9.05
CA ILE A 180 -5.77 -20.00 7.83
C ILE A 180 -4.35 -19.66 7.36
N GLY A 181 -4.16 -19.60 6.05
CA GLY A 181 -2.86 -19.30 5.44
C GLY A 181 -2.27 -17.97 5.88
N TYR A 182 -3.12 -16.96 6.07
CA TYR A 182 -2.68 -15.63 6.52
C TYR A 182 -1.99 -15.67 7.87
N ASP A 183 -2.55 -16.42 8.82
CA ASP A 183 -1.93 -16.64 10.14
C ASP A 183 -0.55 -17.32 10.02
N VAL A 184 -0.40 -18.28 9.10
CA VAL A 184 0.88 -18.95 8.85
C VAL A 184 1.91 -17.95 8.35
N VAL A 185 1.57 -17.16 7.33
CA VAL A 185 2.47 -16.12 6.79
C VAL A 185 2.87 -15.13 7.88
N ILE A 186 1.91 -14.61 8.64
CA ILE A 186 2.16 -13.62 9.70
C ILE A 186 3.06 -14.18 10.81
N LYS A 187 2.77 -15.41 11.28
CA LYS A 187 3.48 -16.00 12.43
C LYS A 187 4.87 -16.53 12.09
N GLN A 188 5.08 -16.96 10.83
CA GLN A 188 6.33 -17.60 10.41
C GLN A 188 7.28 -16.67 9.65
N THR A 189 6.91 -15.41 9.43
CA THR A 189 7.80 -14.41 8.84
C THR A 189 8.35 -13.44 9.88
N ASP A 190 9.63 -13.09 9.75
CA ASP A 190 10.29 -12.11 10.61
C ASP A 190 9.76 -10.69 10.28
N PRO A 191 9.14 -9.97 11.23
CA PRO A 191 8.61 -8.63 11.02
C PRO A 191 9.69 -7.57 10.71
N ALA A 192 10.96 -7.86 11.00
CA ALA A 192 12.08 -6.99 10.63
C ALA A 192 12.50 -7.14 9.15
N LEU A 193 12.11 -8.23 8.51
CA LEU A 193 12.43 -8.55 7.11
C LEU A 193 11.22 -8.41 6.20
N VAL A 194 10.04 -8.84 6.68
CA VAL A 194 8.82 -8.97 5.89
C VAL A 194 7.73 -8.07 6.45
N LYS A 195 7.31 -7.11 5.66
CA LYS A 195 6.17 -6.24 5.93
C LYS A 195 4.90 -6.80 5.28
N LEU A 196 3.77 -6.19 5.58
CA LEU A 196 2.47 -6.58 5.03
C LEU A 196 1.87 -5.42 4.26
N GLN A 197 1.35 -5.72 3.08
CA GLN A 197 0.48 -4.86 2.31
C GLN A 197 -0.94 -5.40 2.43
N MET A 198 -1.78 -4.71 3.20
CA MET A 198 -3.16 -5.16 3.42
C MET A 198 -4.07 -4.68 2.31
N ASP A 199 -4.72 -5.62 1.64
CA ASP A 199 -5.83 -5.30 0.74
C ASP A 199 -7.14 -5.27 1.54
N LEU A 200 -7.71 -4.07 1.67
CA LEU A 200 -8.88 -3.83 2.52
C LEU A 200 -10.16 -4.46 1.98
N TYR A 201 -10.29 -4.59 0.65
CA TYR A 201 -11.40 -5.28 0.03
C TYR A 201 -11.39 -6.79 0.34
N TRP A 202 -10.24 -7.43 0.20
CA TRP A 202 -10.13 -8.87 0.48
C TRP A 202 -10.30 -9.17 1.97
N ILE A 203 -9.85 -8.27 2.86
CA ILE A 203 -10.15 -8.36 4.30
C ILE A 203 -11.66 -8.28 4.54
N ALA A 204 -12.35 -7.30 3.96
CA ALA A 204 -13.79 -7.15 4.14
C ALA A 204 -14.58 -8.32 3.53
N ARG A 205 -14.05 -8.93 2.46
CA ARG A 205 -14.71 -10.02 1.74
C ARG A 205 -14.55 -11.38 2.41
N ALA A 206 -13.38 -11.69 2.94
CA ALA A 206 -13.01 -13.07 3.30
C ALA A 206 -12.41 -13.24 4.69
N SER A 207 -11.88 -12.20 5.32
CA SER A 207 -11.21 -12.35 6.61
C SER A 207 -12.21 -12.67 7.74
N PRO A 208 -11.86 -13.59 8.68
CA PRO A 208 -12.69 -13.87 9.84
C PRO A 208 -12.72 -12.75 10.87
N VAL A 209 -11.82 -11.77 10.75
CA VAL A 209 -11.72 -10.62 11.66
C VAL A 209 -11.51 -9.33 10.87
N SER A 210 -11.85 -8.19 11.48
CA SER A 210 -11.70 -6.87 10.86
C SER A 210 -10.25 -6.47 10.64
N ALA A 211 -10.01 -5.50 9.75
CA ALA A 211 -8.68 -4.88 9.56
C ALA A 211 -8.13 -4.33 10.88
N GLY A 212 -8.97 -3.67 11.69
CA GLY A 212 -8.57 -3.14 13.00
C GLY A 212 -8.06 -4.22 13.96
N GLU A 213 -8.66 -5.42 13.94
CA GLU A 213 -8.17 -6.54 14.74
C GLU A 213 -6.80 -7.06 14.25
N TRP A 214 -6.57 -7.12 12.94
CA TRP A 214 -5.24 -7.45 12.40
C TRP A 214 -4.19 -6.43 12.82
N PHE A 215 -4.50 -5.15 12.78
CA PHE A 215 -3.57 -4.09 13.21
C PHE A 215 -3.21 -4.19 14.70
N LYS A 216 -4.17 -4.55 15.57
CA LYS A 216 -3.91 -4.81 16.99
C LYS A 216 -3.04 -6.02 17.23
N ARG A 217 -3.21 -7.10 16.43
CA ARG A 217 -2.40 -8.32 16.53
C ARG A 217 -0.96 -8.12 16.08
N GLN A 218 -0.73 -7.22 15.13
CA GLN A 218 0.57 -6.99 14.48
C GLN A 218 0.83 -5.48 14.28
N PRO A 219 0.96 -4.69 15.36
CA PRO A 219 1.14 -3.25 15.25
C PRO A 219 2.45 -2.91 14.52
N GLY A 220 2.39 -1.89 13.65
CA GLY A 220 3.55 -1.40 12.90
C GLY A 220 3.98 -2.26 11.71
N ARG A 221 3.23 -3.30 11.36
CA ARG A 221 3.62 -4.25 10.32
C ARG A 221 2.91 -4.06 8.98
N PHE A 222 1.72 -3.44 8.98
CA PHE A 222 0.88 -3.21 7.79
C PHE A 222 1.22 -1.88 7.14
N VAL A 223 2.44 -1.80 6.61
CA VAL A 223 3.04 -0.55 6.12
C VAL A 223 2.43 -0.01 4.83
N MET A 224 1.71 -0.84 4.12
CA MET A 224 1.02 -0.45 2.88
C MET A 224 -0.42 -0.97 2.88
N TRP A 225 -1.33 -0.21 2.25
CA TRP A 225 -2.71 -0.64 2.04
C TRP A 225 -3.10 -0.52 0.58
N HIS A 226 -3.86 -1.51 0.08
CA HIS A 226 -4.70 -1.35 -1.09
C HIS A 226 -6.09 -0.92 -0.66
N VAL A 227 -6.52 0.24 -1.12
CA VAL A 227 -7.83 0.83 -0.84
C VAL A 227 -8.74 0.51 -2.01
N LYS A 228 -9.55 -0.53 -1.82
CA LYS A 228 -10.55 -1.02 -2.79
C LYS A 228 -11.90 -1.11 -2.11
N ASP A 229 -12.99 -0.83 -2.84
CA ASP A 229 -14.33 -0.94 -2.30
C ASP A 229 -15.08 -2.15 -2.85
N MET A 230 -16.06 -2.61 -2.09
CA MET A 230 -16.83 -3.82 -2.35
C MET A 230 -18.29 -3.47 -2.64
N HIS A 231 -18.79 -3.86 -3.81
CA HIS A 231 -20.18 -3.65 -4.18
C HIS A 231 -21.13 -4.30 -3.17
N LYS A 232 -22.15 -3.56 -2.74
CA LYS A 232 -23.04 -3.91 -1.62
C LYS A 232 -23.78 -5.23 -1.78
N THR A 233 -24.11 -5.60 -3.01
CA THR A 233 -24.90 -6.81 -3.30
C THR A 233 -24.07 -7.92 -3.91
N SER A 234 -23.37 -7.66 -5.02
CA SER A 234 -22.56 -8.69 -5.70
C SER A 234 -21.27 -9.04 -4.96
N ARG A 235 -20.82 -8.15 -4.05
CA ARG A 235 -19.55 -8.25 -3.34
C ARG A 235 -18.32 -8.29 -4.25
N ASP A 236 -18.48 -7.79 -5.47
CA ASP A 236 -17.39 -7.60 -6.42
C ASP A 236 -16.82 -6.18 -6.26
N TYR A 237 -15.83 -5.80 -7.10
CA TYR A 237 -15.26 -4.46 -7.06
C TYR A 237 -16.30 -3.39 -7.42
N THR A 238 -16.11 -2.19 -6.88
CA THR A 238 -16.84 -0.98 -7.25
C THR A 238 -15.96 0.24 -6.97
N GLU A 239 -16.35 1.40 -7.49
CA GLU A 239 -15.69 2.67 -7.26
C GLU A 239 -15.72 3.04 -5.76
N LEU A 240 -14.65 3.67 -5.26
CA LEU A 240 -14.54 4.07 -3.86
C LEU A 240 -15.70 4.98 -3.42
N GLY A 241 -16.31 4.62 -2.32
CA GLY A 241 -17.45 5.33 -1.73
C GLY A 241 -18.81 4.86 -2.23
N ASN A 242 -18.87 3.99 -3.25
CA ASN A 242 -20.12 3.40 -3.74
C ASN A 242 -20.42 2.03 -3.09
N GLY A 243 -19.43 1.47 -2.39
CA GLY A 243 -19.47 0.13 -1.84
C GLY A 243 -19.92 0.03 -0.39
N SER A 244 -19.48 -1.05 0.26
CA SER A 244 -19.84 -1.43 1.63
C SER A 244 -18.65 -1.47 2.58
N VAL A 245 -17.43 -1.20 2.13
CA VAL A 245 -16.27 -1.14 3.02
C VAL A 245 -16.33 0.14 3.86
N ASP A 246 -16.43 -0.01 5.16
CA ASP A 246 -16.47 1.14 6.08
C ASP A 246 -15.06 1.65 6.37
N PHE A 247 -14.55 2.48 5.48
CA PHE A 247 -13.22 3.09 5.65
C PHE A 247 -13.13 4.01 6.87
N SER A 248 -14.26 4.53 7.39
CA SER A 248 -14.27 5.36 8.58
C SER A 248 -13.83 4.60 9.83
N GLN A 249 -14.01 3.28 9.85
CA GLN A 249 -13.53 2.39 10.90
C GLN A 249 -12.09 1.91 10.69
N ILE A 250 -11.54 2.06 9.49
CA ILE A 250 -10.21 1.54 9.14
C ILE A 250 -9.15 2.65 9.18
N PHE A 251 -9.40 3.78 8.53
CA PHE A 251 -8.44 4.87 8.37
C PHE A 251 -7.89 5.45 9.69
N PRO A 252 -8.66 5.55 10.80
CA PRO A 252 -8.12 5.99 12.09
C PRO A 252 -7.02 5.09 12.67
N HIS A 253 -6.91 3.85 12.20
CA HIS A 253 -5.88 2.90 12.64
C HIS A 253 -4.56 3.01 11.86
N ALA A 254 -4.40 3.95 10.94
CA ALA A 254 -3.21 4.07 10.09
C ALA A 254 -1.91 4.10 10.91
N ARG A 255 -1.88 4.85 12.01
CA ARG A 255 -0.71 4.90 12.91
C ARG A 255 -0.44 3.56 13.60
N LEU A 256 -1.47 2.89 14.11
CA LEU A 256 -1.34 1.56 14.75
C LEU A 256 -0.84 0.51 13.74
N ALA A 257 -1.37 0.54 12.53
CA ALA A 257 -0.94 -0.32 11.44
C ALA A 257 0.52 -0.10 11.04
N GLY A 258 1.07 1.09 11.27
CA GLY A 258 2.38 1.53 10.80
C GLY A 258 2.37 1.95 9.35
N LEU A 259 1.21 2.42 8.85
CA LEU A 259 1.02 2.81 7.46
C LEU A 259 2.08 3.81 6.99
N GLN A 260 2.63 3.59 5.82
CA GLN A 260 3.58 4.48 5.14
C GLN A 260 3.03 4.92 3.78
N HIS A 261 2.41 4.00 3.04
CA HIS A 261 1.85 4.24 1.72
C HIS A 261 0.48 3.57 1.58
N TYR A 262 -0.37 4.11 0.72
CA TYR A 262 -1.59 3.44 0.30
C TYR A 262 -1.80 3.63 -1.20
N PHE A 263 -2.46 2.68 -1.82
CA PHE A 263 -2.74 2.69 -3.25
C PHE A 263 -4.23 2.42 -3.48
N VAL A 264 -4.88 3.33 -4.17
CA VAL A 264 -6.23 3.08 -4.72
C VAL A 264 -6.09 2.00 -5.79
N GLU A 265 -6.99 1.02 -5.76
CA GLU A 265 -7.04 0.00 -6.80
C GLU A 265 -8.48 -0.47 -7.06
N GLN A 266 -8.78 -0.76 -8.32
CA GLN A 266 -9.98 -1.48 -8.74
C GLN A 266 -9.61 -2.50 -9.82
N GLY A 267 -9.79 -3.79 -9.51
CA GLY A 267 -9.36 -4.89 -10.39
C GLY A 267 -10.22 -5.08 -11.65
N GLY A 268 -11.44 -4.54 -11.65
CA GLY A 268 -12.42 -4.69 -12.73
C GLY A 268 -13.78 -4.12 -12.33
N ASN A 269 -14.85 -4.49 -13.04
CA ASN A 269 -16.24 -4.05 -12.80
C ASN A 269 -16.38 -2.53 -12.73
N PHE A 270 -15.76 -1.84 -13.68
CA PHE A 270 -15.86 -0.40 -13.81
C PHE A 270 -17.26 -0.03 -14.28
N THR A 271 -17.92 0.90 -13.58
CA THR A 271 -19.24 1.41 -13.99
C THR A 271 -19.21 2.11 -15.34
N HIS A 272 -18.09 2.78 -15.65
CA HIS A 272 -17.86 3.45 -16.93
C HIS A 272 -16.57 2.94 -17.58
N ASP A 273 -15.45 3.54 -17.23
CA ASP A 273 -14.13 3.16 -17.70
C ASP A 273 -13.10 3.29 -16.58
N PRO A 274 -11.93 2.63 -16.69
CA PRO A 274 -10.92 2.66 -15.62
C PRO A 274 -10.43 4.05 -15.23
N PHE A 275 -10.37 4.99 -16.17
CA PHE A 275 -9.93 6.35 -15.84
C PHE A 275 -10.99 7.14 -15.09
N ARG A 276 -12.26 6.94 -15.41
CA ARG A 276 -13.35 7.53 -14.62
C ARG A 276 -13.35 6.98 -13.22
N SER A 277 -13.14 5.67 -13.06
CA SER A 277 -13.05 5.03 -11.76
C SER A 277 -11.90 5.57 -10.90
N ILE A 278 -10.69 5.73 -11.46
CA ILE A 278 -9.58 6.32 -10.69
C ILE A 278 -9.79 7.82 -10.42
N ALA A 279 -10.52 8.54 -11.25
CA ALA A 279 -10.89 9.93 -10.98
C ALA A 279 -11.87 10.02 -9.81
N ASP A 280 -12.90 9.18 -9.79
CA ASP A 280 -13.86 9.09 -8.67
C ASP A 280 -13.14 8.66 -7.38
N GLY A 281 -12.20 7.71 -7.47
CA GLY A 281 -11.33 7.30 -6.36
C GLY A 281 -10.47 8.44 -5.80
N ALA A 282 -9.87 9.25 -6.68
CA ALA A 282 -9.11 10.43 -6.28
C ALA A 282 -9.99 11.46 -5.56
N GLU A 283 -11.17 11.74 -6.08
CA GLU A 283 -12.14 12.65 -5.44
C GLU A 283 -12.63 12.12 -4.08
N TYR A 284 -12.86 10.81 -3.96
CA TYR A 284 -13.18 10.18 -2.67
C TYR A 284 -12.06 10.38 -1.65
N MET A 285 -10.81 10.08 -2.02
CA MET A 285 -9.67 10.19 -1.12
C MET A 285 -9.34 11.65 -0.73
N LYS A 286 -9.58 12.62 -1.60
CA LYS A 286 -9.47 14.05 -1.26
C LYS A 286 -10.47 14.47 -0.18
N ARG A 287 -11.70 13.93 -0.21
CA ARG A 287 -12.75 14.20 0.79
C ARG A 287 -12.57 13.39 2.08
N THR A 288 -11.95 12.21 1.98
CA THR A 288 -11.77 11.25 3.10
C THR A 288 -10.28 10.90 3.23
N PRO A 289 -9.40 11.85 3.53
CA PRO A 289 -7.96 11.60 3.55
C PRO A 289 -7.55 10.73 4.75
N ILE A 290 -6.60 9.83 4.51
CA ILE A 290 -5.92 9.11 5.59
C ILE A 290 -4.94 10.08 6.25
N ARG A 291 -5.05 10.26 7.56
CA ARG A 291 -4.25 11.22 8.33
C ARG A 291 -3.11 10.52 9.08
N ARG A 292 -1.93 11.16 9.13
CA ARG A 292 -0.75 10.69 9.87
C ARG A 292 -0.83 11.01 11.36
#